data_1323d5ef44459c6b6555b10276ee5f67
#
_entry.id   1323d5ef44459c6b6555b10276ee5f67
#
_cell.length_a   1.000
_cell.length_b   1.000
_cell.length_c   1.000
_cell.angle_alpha   90.00
_cell.angle_beta   90.00
_cell.angle_gamma   90.00
#
_symmetry.space_group_name_H-M   'P 1'
#
loop_
_entity.id
_entity.type
_entity.pdbx_description
1 polymer ?
#
loop_
_entity_poly.entity_id
_entity_poly.type
_entity_poly.pdbx_seq_one_letter_code
_entity_poly.pdbx_strand_id
1 'polypeptide(L)'
;MRKRICLFLLAFCLLLTACDPVAQPNSDPTPEASASEEIPPEALPTSEGPAEPELSQREKDWIEDIEFLRAEYKERHLSPFYSHSEAEFNSKLDLLAAKVGKLTDDEIYFELSAIIAGMGDLHTRVLVPDSLYERIFPFDIRYFGDRLYLVDHLEGYEELSPYLLREIVAVNGVDIAYLLRKAESVLLPANSWYSKEHFTYVFGLMAGFYDWATGFDARETYTFQILNENQEVESVEVPVISEEEYRETEWVYPEELKTIPVMFRGDSAVYEDRSGGCVYLALGSMLSIQEETYRELFEKAAKLAQEHPDCRKLAIDLRGNPGGYSLAVTYMRKHLHMLKELPFEQIYVLTNGYTASAATECLTLFKEELDAVTVGEPTGQFTSFFMFTTSMSPVTFTLPHSQLSVQVSTGWHEGDNPENTVLNKMHRLYEWENTILPDVYVYQDIEDIRQGKDSVLEWVLAQ
;
A
#
# COMPACT_ATOMS: atom_id res chain seq x y z
N MET A 1 -21.53 12.58 -4.77
CA MET A 1 -21.15 12.07 -3.44
C MET A 1 -20.13 10.92 -3.49
N ARG A 2 -19.45 10.70 -4.64
CA ARG A 2 -18.60 9.51 -4.88
C ARG A 2 -17.13 9.82 -5.17
N LYS A 3 -16.67 11.04 -4.92
CA LYS A 3 -15.28 11.51 -5.13
C LYS A 3 -14.25 10.94 -4.12
N ARG A 4 -14.50 9.81 -3.45
CA ARG A 4 -13.79 9.48 -2.22
C ARG A 4 -12.77 8.34 -2.30
N ILE A 5 -12.82 7.45 -3.29
CA ILE A 5 -11.89 6.31 -3.33
C ILE A 5 -10.48 6.77 -3.73
N CYS A 6 -10.36 7.71 -4.68
CA CYS A 6 -9.07 8.31 -5.03
C CYS A 6 -8.52 9.29 -3.99
N LEU A 7 -9.37 9.92 -3.17
CA LEU A 7 -8.90 10.81 -2.10
C LEU A 7 -8.07 10.06 -1.03
N PHE A 8 -8.28 8.76 -0.87
CA PHE A 8 -7.53 7.96 0.11
C PHE A 8 -6.07 7.77 -0.24
N LEU A 9 -5.76 7.55 -1.52
CA LEU A 9 -4.36 7.44 -1.98
C LEU A 9 -3.65 8.80 -1.93
N LEU A 10 -4.35 9.89 -2.28
CA LEU A 10 -3.80 11.25 -2.28
C LEU A 10 -3.83 11.95 -0.93
N ALA A 11 -4.82 11.69 -0.05
CA ALA A 11 -4.80 12.28 1.30
C ALA A 11 -3.59 11.82 2.12
N PHE A 12 -3.04 10.64 1.82
CA PHE A 12 -1.78 10.17 2.42
C PHE A 12 -0.55 10.85 1.79
N CYS A 13 -0.65 11.35 0.55
CA CYS A 13 0.42 12.09 -0.14
C CYS A 13 0.32 13.62 0.04
N LEU A 14 -0.88 14.21 0.13
CA LEU A 14 -1.10 15.68 0.09
C LEU A 14 -0.99 16.42 1.43
N LEU A 15 -0.79 15.74 2.54
CA LEU A 15 -0.58 16.41 3.85
C LEU A 15 0.87 16.85 4.12
N LEU A 16 1.76 16.84 3.11
CA LEU A 16 3.19 17.02 3.28
C LEU A 16 3.78 18.31 2.69
N THR A 17 2.99 19.27 2.23
CA THR A 17 3.54 20.56 1.73
C THR A 17 3.24 21.71 2.65
N ALA A 18 3.96 21.85 3.76
CA ALA A 18 4.24 23.16 4.41
C ALA A 18 5.18 22.99 5.61
N CYS A 19 6.47 23.16 5.43
CA CYS A 19 7.37 23.69 6.46
C CYS A 19 8.61 24.30 5.80
N ASP A 20 8.80 25.59 6.00
CA ASP A 20 9.98 26.37 5.58
C ASP A 20 11.27 25.93 6.31
N PRO A 21 12.44 26.08 5.67
CA PRO A 21 13.70 25.63 6.25
C PRO A 21 14.24 26.59 7.31
N VAL A 22 14.57 26.04 8.47
CA VAL A 22 15.34 26.76 9.51
C VAL A 22 16.84 26.66 9.19
N ALA A 23 17.49 27.80 9.15
CA ALA A 23 18.91 27.98 8.86
C ALA A 23 19.82 27.36 9.93
N GLN A 24 20.87 26.67 9.49
CA GLN A 24 21.98 26.21 10.34
C GLN A 24 23.11 27.25 10.42
N PRO A 25 23.82 27.32 11.54
CA PRO A 25 24.98 28.22 11.68
C PRO A 25 26.30 27.55 11.26
N ASN A 26 27.15 28.36 10.65
CA ASN A 26 28.52 28.08 10.22
C ASN A 26 29.44 27.59 11.34
N SER A 27 30.35 26.65 11.01
CA SER A 27 31.58 26.42 11.77
C SER A 27 32.80 26.43 10.85
N ASP A 28 33.78 27.20 11.21
CA ASP A 28 35.03 27.56 10.56
C ASP A 28 36.10 26.44 10.61
N PRO A 29 37.20 26.55 9.79
CA PRO A 29 38.11 25.47 9.47
C PRO A 29 39.38 25.44 10.34
N THR A 30 40.05 24.32 10.39
CA THR A 30 41.44 24.22 10.93
C THR A 30 42.32 23.24 10.11
N PRO A 31 43.64 23.25 10.26
CA PRO A 31 44.55 23.71 9.21
C PRO A 31 45.46 22.60 8.61
N GLU A 32 46.20 23.01 7.57
CA GLU A 32 47.19 22.33 6.79
C GLU A 32 48.26 21.55 7.57
N ALA A 33 48.68 20.42 6.98
CA ALA A 33 49.93 19.73 7.31
C ALA A 33 50.73 19.47 6.04
N SER A 34 52.00 19.79 6.16
CA SER A 34 53.09 20.02 5.24
C SER A 34 53.45 18.88 4.26
N ALA A 35 54.00 19.34 3.14
CA ALA A 35 54.59 18.59 2.04
C ALA A 35 55.87 17.81 2.43
N SER A 36 56.04 16.62 1.79
CA SER A 36 57.34 15.98 1.56
C SER A 36 57.51 15.74 0.07
N GLU A 37 58.65 16.26 -0.45
CA GLU A 37 59.10 16.11 -1.83
C GLU A 37 59.46 14.66 -2.10
N GLU A 38 58.95 14.08 -3.21
CA GLU A 38 59.53 12.90 -3.83
C GLU A 38 59.79 13.12 -5.33
N ILE A 39 60.92 12.55 -5.81
CA ILE A 39 61.55 12.68 -7.11
C ILE A 39 60.75 11.94 -8.18
N PRO A 40 60.59 12.44 -9.43
CA PRO A 40 59.77 11.83 -10.46
C PRO A 40 60.44 10.64 -11.14
N PRO A 41 59.72 9.54 -11.39
CA PRO A 41 60.12 8.53 -12.36
C PRO A 41 59.72 8.92 -13.78
N GLU A 42 60.56 8.61 -14.71
CA GLU A 42 60.50 8.81 -16.15
C GLU A 42 59.19 8.28 -16.77
N ALA A 43 58.52 9.13 -17.55
CA ALA A 43 57.25 8.83 -18.18
C ALA A 43 57.38 7.81 -19.32
N LEU A 44 56.74 6.65 -19.15
CA LEU A 44 56.37 5.78 -20.25
C LEU A 44 55.16 6.38 -20.99
N PRO A 45 55.04 6.28 -22.33
CA PRO A 45 53.91 6.81 -23.06
C PRO A 45 52.64 6.01 -22.69
N THR A 46 51.74 6.63 -21.98
CA THR A 46 50.39 6.12 -21.75
C THR A 46 49.63 6.16 -23.08
N SER A 47 49.27 4.98 -23.62
CA SER A 47 48.22 4.89 -24.63
C SER A 47 46.94 5.37 -23.97
N GLU A 48 46.46 6.56 -24.33
CA GLU A 48 45.13 7.00 -23.99
C GLU A 48 44.14 5.98 -24.58
N GLY A 49 43.53 5.16 -23.73
CA GLY A 49 42.34 4.41 -24.07
C GLY A 49 41.23 5.40 -24.46
N PRO A 50 40.20 4.97 -25.20
CA PRO A 50 39.08 5.85 -25.53
C PRO A 50 38.56 6.50 -24.24
N ALA A 51 38.50 7.84 -24.22
CA ALA A 51 37.99 8.58 -23.10
C ALA A 51 36.59 8.01 -22.71
N GLU A 52 36.40 7.68 -21.45
CA GLU A 52 35.09 7.31 -20.99
C GLU A 52 34.11 8.43 -21.38
N PRO A 53 32.91 8.08 -21.91
CA PRO A 53 31.95 9.10 -22.31
C PRO A 53 31.61 9.97 -21.09
N GLU A 54 31.69 11.28 -21.27
CA GLU A 54 31.37 12.24 -20.21
C GLU A 54 29.88 12.12 -19.86
N LEU A 55 29.57 11.93 -18.57
CA LEU A 55 28.20 11.83 -18.07
C LEU A 55 27.41 13.09 -18.39
N SER A 56 26.19 12.94 -18.88
CA SER A 56 25.21 14.02 -19.04
C SER A 56 24.87 14.66 -17.69
N GLN A 57 24.31 15.87 -17.71
CA GLN A 57 23.88 16.52 -16.47
C GLN A 57 22.81 15.68 -15.74
N ARG A 58 21.83 15.12 -16.46
CA ARG A 58 20.81 14.23 -15.89
C ARG A 58 21.43 13.00 -15.17
N GLU A 59 22.46 12.39 -15.76
CA GLU A 59 23.16 11.26 -15.12
C GLU A 59 23.86 11.70 -13.83
N LYS A 60 24.52 12.86 -13.84
CA LYS A 60 25.15 13.42 -12.64
C LYS A 60 24.12 13.71 -11.55
N ASP A 61 23.01 14.33 -11.91
CA ASP A 61 21.91 14.66 -10.99
C ASP A 61 21.35 13.39 -10.32
N TRP A 62 21.09 12.30 -11.08
CA TRP A 62 20.65 11.04 -10.52
C TRP A 62 21.69 10.35 -9.62
N ILE A 63 22.98 10.44 -9.98
CA ILE A 63 24.04 9.88 -9.13
C ILE A 63 24.10 10.65 -7.81
N GLU A 64 23.98 11.97 -7.82
CA GLU A 64 23.92 12.80 -6.61
C GLU A 64 22.69 12.48 -5.75
N ASP A 65 21.53 12.27 -6.36
CA ASP A 65 20.30 11.84 -5.68
C ASP A 65 20.47 10.46 -5.00
N ILE A 66 21.12 9.50 -5.67
CA ILE A 66 21.40 8.18 -5.12
C ILE A 66 22.36 8.26 -3.92
N GLU A 67 23.41 9.08 -4.00
CA GLU A 67 24.33 9.29 -2.88
C GLU A 67 23.65 10.01 -1.71
N PHE A 68 22.77 10.96 -1.99
CA PHE A 68 21.97 11.64 -0.98
C PHE A 68 21.03 10.65 -0.28
N LEU A 69 20.33 9.81 -1.04
CA LEU A 69 19.47 8.74 -0.50
C LEU A 69 20.27 7.80 0.43
N ARG A 70 21.48 7.38 -0.01
CA ARG A 70 22.38 6.51 0.77
C ARG A 70 22.67 7.08 2.15
N ALA A 71 23.00 8.37 2.21
CA ALA A 71 23.33 9.07 3.46
C ALA A 71 22.09 9.24 4.36
N GLU A 72 21.01 9.80 3.80
CA GLU A 72 19.80 10.16 4.55
C GLU A 72 19.04 8.92 5.07
N TYR A 73 18.98 7.84 4.28
CA TYR A 73 18.36 6.59 4.72
C TYR A 73 19.08 6.01 5.95
N LYS A 74 20.41 5.97 5.91
CA LYS A 74 21.24 5.46 7.02
C LYS A 74 21.06 6.29 8.29
N GLU A 75 20.95 7.62 8.16
CA GLU A 75 20.85 8.51 9.30
C GLU A 75 19.46 8.56 9.91
N ARG A 76 18.42 8.51 9.08
CA ARG A 76 17.04 8.78 9.52
C ARG A 76 16.24 7.55 9.92
N HIS A 77 16.50 6.38 9.29
CA HIS A 77 15.77 5.17 9.61
C HIS A 77 16.19 4.62 10.97
N LEU A 78 15.21 4.20 11.79
CA LEU A 78 15.46 3.69 13.15
C LEU A 78 16.49 2.54 13.18
N SER A 79 16.43 1.65 12.20
CA SER A 79 17.32 0.49 12.06
C SER A 79 17.51 0.14 10.59
N PRO A 80 18.34 0.92 9.84
CA PRO A 80 18.36 0.88 8.37
C PRO A 80 18.81 -0.46 7.78
N PHE A 81 19.58 -1.24 8.53
CA PHE A 81 20.18 -2.49 8.06
C PHE A 81 19.77 -3.69 8.92
N TYR A 82 18.52 -3.70 9.39
CA TYR A 82 18.03 -4.78 10.25
C TYR A 82 17.83 -6.11 9.52
N SER A 83 17.54 -6.09 8.23
CA SER A 83 17.25 -7.27 7.41
C SER A 83 18.35 -7.60 6.39
N HIS A 84 19.03 -6.59 5.89
CA HIS A 84 20.11 -6.68 4.93
C HIS A 84 21.31 -5.88 5.40
N SER A 85 22.50 -6.26 4.97
CA SER A 85 23.72 -5.53 5.33
C SER A 85 23.81 -4.19 4.60
N GLU A 86 24.52 -3.22 5.23
CA GLU A 86 24.88 -1.95 4.57
C GLU A 86 25.63 -2.18 3.24
N ALA A 87 26.45 -3.22 3.18
CA ALA A 87 27.20 -3.55 1.97
C ALA A 87 26.28 -3.99 0.82
N GLU A 88 25.23 -4.77 1.10
CA GLU A 88 24.26 -5.19 0.10
C GLU A 88 23.43 -3.99 -0.40
N PHE A 89 22.97 -3.14 0.52
CA PHE A 89 22.24 -1.91 0.18
C PHE A 89 23.09 -1.01 -0.74
N ASN A 90 24.32 -0.74 -0.34
CA ASN A 90 25.24 0.08 -1.12
C ASN A 90 25.52 -0.51 -2.50
N SER A 91 25.75 -1.83 -2.58
CA SER A 91 25.98 -2.52 -3.86
C SER A 91 24.79 -2.39 -4.82
N LYS A 92 23.56 -2.46 -4.32
CA LYS A 92 22.36 -2.26 -5.15
C LYS A 92 22.28 -0.81 -5.68
N LEU A 93 22.57 0.18 -4.84
CA LEU A 93 22.62 1.58 -5.25
C LEU A 93 23.73 1.84 -6.28
N ASP A 94 24.93 1.26 -6.12
CA ASP A 94 26.02 1.37 -7.08
C ASP A 94 25.64 0.77 -8.44
N LEU A 95 24.96 -0.37 -8.45
CA LEU A 95 24.44 -1.00 -9.66
C LEU A 95 23.38 -0.15 -10.36
N LEU A 96 22.54 0.56 -9.60
CA LEU A 96 21.57 1.49 -10.15
C LEU A 96 22.26 2.73 -10.73
N ALA A 97 23.20 3.35 -10.00
CA ALA A 97 23.97 4.50 -10.45
C ALA A 97 24.68 4.23 -11.80
N ALA A 98 25.21 3.01 -11.99
CA ALA A 98 25.84 2.59 -13.25
C ALA A 98 24.85 2.43 -14.43
N LYS A 99 23.55 2.46 -14.18
CA LYS A 99 22.49 2.26 -15.20
C LYS A 99 21.69 3.52 -15.52
N VAL A 100 21.77 4.60 -14.73
CA VAL A 100 20.88 5.77 -14.83
C VAL A 100 20.83 6.38 -16.24
N GLY A 101 21.92 6.30 -17.00
CA GLY A 101 21.97 6.75 -18.39
C GLY A 101 21.17 5.89 -19.40
N LYS A 102 20.67 4.73 -18.95
CA LYS A 102 19.91 3.79 -19.81
C LYS A 102 18.44 3.66 -19.38
N LEU A 103 18.07 4.29 -18.27
CA LEU A 103 16.76 4.20 -17.68
C LEU A 103 16.03 5.54 -17.82
N THR A 104 14.73 5.51 -17.95
CA THR A 104 13.83 6.68 -17.77
C THR A 104 13.75 7.05 -16.28
N ASP A 105 13.21 8.21 -15.96
CA ASP A 105 13.03 8.64 -14.57
C ASP A 105 12.03 7.74 -13.81
N ASP A 106 10.97 7.29 -14.48
CA ASP A 106 10.01 6.34 -13.92
C ASP A 106 10.65 4.97 -13.66
N GLU A 107 11.51 4.47 -14.56
CA GLU A 107 12.25 3.22 -14.34
C GLU A 107 13.22 3.34 -13.16
N ILE A 108 13.90 4.48 -13.01
CA ILE A 108 14.77 4.74 -11.85
C ILE A 108 13.94 4.77 -10.56
N TYR A 109 12.75 5.39 -10.58
CA TYR A 109 11.83 5.35 -9.45
C TYR A 109 11.48 3.91 -9.02
N PHE A 110 11.14 3.02 -9.97
CA PHE A 110 10.82 1.63 -9.66
C PHE A 110 12.04 0.85 -9.15
N GLU A 111 13.23 1.08 -9.70
CA GLU A 111 14.48 0.45 -9.23
C GLU A 111 14.84 0.92 -7.81
N LEU A 112 14.70 2.22 -7.50
CA LEU A 112 14.86 2.75 -6.13
C LEU A 112 13.82 2.15 -5.17
N SER A 113 12.57 2.08 -5.62
CA SER A 113 11.49 1.47 -4.83
C SER A 113 11.77 0.01 -4.52
N ALA A 114 12.32 -0.76 -5.49
CA ALA A 114 12.70 -2.15 -5.27
C ALA A 114 13.87 -2.29 -4.27
N ILE A 115 14.84 -1.37 -4.31
CA ILE A 115 15.95 -1.38 -3.35
C ILE A 115 15.44 -1.10 -1.94
N ILE A 116 14.60 -0.08 -1.77
CA ILE A 116 14.02 0.29 -0.47
C ILE A 116 13.05 -0.79 0.03
N ALA A 117 12.16 -1.29 -0.83
CA ALA A 117 11.25 -2.38 -0.49
C ALA A 117 12.02 -3.63 0.00
N GLY A 118 13.12 -3.96 -0.68
CA GLY A 118 13.98 -5.06 -0.30
C GLY A 118 14.61 -4.94 1.10
N MET A 119 14.51 -3.77 1.76
CA MET A 119 14.94 -3.60 3.15
C MET A 119 13.89 -4.10 4.16
N GLY A 120 12.65 -4.40 3.73
CA GLY A 120 11.66 -5.15 4.51
C GLY A 120 10.82 -4.36 5.50
N ASP A 121 10.75 -3.05 5.38
CA ASP A 121 9.91 -2.18 6.21
C ASP A 121 8.74 -1.59 5.42
N LEU A 122 7.50 -1.90 5.82
CA LEU A 122 6.27 -1.46 5.16
C LEU A 122 6.08 0.07 5.18
N HIS A 123 6.63 0.76 6.15
CA HIS A 123 6.46 2.21 6.31
C HIS A 123 7.60 3.02 5.71
N THR A 124 8.68 2.37 5.23
CA THR A 124 9.79 3.02 4.52
C THR A 124 9.64 2.78 3.02
N ARG A 125 9.48 3.86 2.25
CA ARG A 125 9.21 3.78 0.81
C ARG A 125 9.60 5.05 0.06
N VAL A 126 9.86 4.91 -1.22
CA VAL A 126 9.86 6.03 -2.17
C VAL A 126 8.39 6.34 -2.49
N LEU A 127 7.96 7.58 -2.30
CA LEU A 127 6.58 7.98 -2.63
C LEU A 127 6.40 7.99 -4.15
N VAL A 128 5.21 7.58 -4.60
CA VAL A 128 4.88 7.56 -6.03
C VAL A 128 4.94 8.98 -6.57
N PRO A 129 5.73 9.25 -7.63
CA PRO A 129 5.80 10.58 -8.23
C PRO A 129 4.54 10.91 -9.02
N ASP A 130 4.23 12.19 -9.12
CA ASP A 130 3.05 12.69 -9.84
C ASP A 130 3.05 12.27 -11.32
N SER A 131 4.24 12.11 -11.94
CA SER A 131 4.38 11.67 -13.33
C SER A 131 3.70 10.32 -13.63
N LEU A 132 3.67 9.40 -12.66
CA LEU A 132 3.01 8.11 -12.83
C LEU A 132 1.47 8.19 -12.80
N TYR A 133 0.91 9.25 -12.20
CA TYR A 133 -0.53 9.49 -12.20
C TYR A 133 -1.03 10.15 -13.49
N GLU A 134 -0.15 10.68 -14.33
CA GLU A 134 -0.51 11.26 -15.63
C GLU A 134 -0.95 10.21 -16.67
N ARG A 135 -0.72 8.92 -16.38
CA ARG A 135 -1.01 7.80 -17.28
C ARG A 135 -1.67 6.66 -16.52
N ILE A 136 -3.00 6.77 -16.32
CA ILE A 136 -3.81 5.85 -15.51
C ILE A 136 -4.83 5.13 -16.41
N PHE A 137 -5.22 3.91 -16.03
CA PHE A 137 -6.31 3.22 -16.72
C PHE A 137 -7.68 3.63 -16.18
N PRO A 138 -8.71 3.74 -17.04
CA PRO A 138 -10.05 4.22 -16.67
C PRO A 138 -10.93 3.14 -16.03
N PHE A 139 -10.35 2.28 -15.18
CA PHE A 139 -11.07 1.17 -14.57
C PHE A 139 -10.63 0.92 -13.12
N ASP A 140 -11.40 0.08 -12.42
CA ASP A 140 -11.03 -0.50 -11.12
C ASP A 140 -10.88 -2.02 -11.25
N ILE A 141 -9.91 -2.58 -10.54
CA ILE A 141 -9.57 -3.99 -10.54
C ILE A 141 -9.44 -4.53 -9.12
N ARG A 142 -9.80 -5.79 -8.90
CA ARG A 142 -9.65 -6.44 -7.59
C ARG A 142 -9.20 -7.89 -7.74
N TYR A 143 -8.45 -8.35 -6.75
CA TYR A 143 -8.19 -9.76 -6.55
C TYR A 143 -9.34 -10.43 -5.80
N PHE A 144 -9.83 -11.56 -6.31
CA PHE A 144 -10.66 -12.50 -5.58
C PHE A 144 -9.93 -13.85 -5.59
N GLY A 145 -9.45 -14.26 -4.41
CA GLY A 145 -8.48 -15.33 -4.28
C GLY A 145 -7.16 -15.00 -4.98
N ASP A 146 -6.78 -15.82 -5.97
CA ASP A 146 -5.54 -15.62 -6.73
C ASP A 146 -5.77 -15.03 -8.14
N ARG A 147 -6.96 -14.56 -8.45
CA ARG A 147 -7.36 -14.08 -9.76
C ARG A 147 -7.71 -12.60 -9.73
N LEU A 148 -7.28 -11.87 -10.77
CA LEU A 148 -7.52 -10.44 -10.94
C LEU A 148 -8.77 -10.24 -11.81
N TYR A 149 -9.69 -9.39 -11.36
CA TYR A 149 -10.94 -9.09 -12.06
C TYR A 149 -11.10 -7.60 -12.33
N LEU A 150 -11.70 -7.28 -13.47
CA LEU A 150 -12.21 -5.95 -13.77
C LEU A 150 -13.51 -5.77 -12.99
N VAL A 151 -13.60 -4.77 -12.10
CA VAL A 151 -14.77 -4.60 -11.24
C VAL A 151 -15.61 -3.37 -11.55
N ASP A 152 -15.01 -2.31 -12.09
CA ASP A 152 -15.72 -1.09 -12.49
C ASP A 152 -14.94 -0.35 -13.58
N HIS A 153 -15.58 0.63 -14.23
CA HIS A 153 -14.94 1.53 -15.15
C HIS A 153 -15.56 2.93 -15.08
N LEU A 154 -14.85 3.93 -15.59
CA LEU A 154 -15.35 5.29 -15.69
C LEU A 154 -16.42 5.41 -16.81
N GLU A 155 -17.36 6.34 -16.66
CA GLU A 155 -18.28 6.70 -17.75
C GLU A 155 -17.51 7.13 -19.00
N GLY A 156 -17.98 6.75 -20.19
CA GLY A 156 -17.28 6.99 -21.46
C GLY A 156 -16.40 5.83 -21.93
N TYR A 157 -16.27 4.77 -21.14
CA TYR A 157 -15.48 3.56 -21.46
C TYR A 157 -16.36 2.29 -21.47
N GLU A 158 -17.55 2.42 -22.10
CA GLU A 158 -18.57 1.36 -22.14
C GLU A 158 -18.12 0.08 -22.86
N GLU A 159 -17.04 0.14 -23.66
CA GLU A 159 -16.39 -1.05 -24.25
C GLU A 159 -15.86 -2.02 -23.19
N LEU A 160 -15.66 -1.55 -21.94
CA LEU A 160 -15.27 -2.39 -20.81
C LEU A 160 -16.45 -3.07 -20.13
N SER A 161 -17.69 -2.58 -20.31
CA SER A 161 -18.90 -3.11 -19.66
C SER A 161 -19.14 -4.61 -19.86
N PRO A 162 -18.89 -5.22 -21.04
CA PRO A 162 -19.06 -6.66 -21.23
C PRO A 162 -18.10 -7.51 -20.39
N TYR A 163 -17.00 -6.90 -19.88
CA TYR A 163 -15.93 -7.56 -19.15
C TYR A 163 -16.00 -7.32 -17.63
N LEU A 164 -17.01 -6.61 -17.14
CA LEU A 164 -17.18 -6.41 -15.71
C LEU A 164 -17.34 -7.77 -15.00
N LEU A 165 -16.63 -7.89 -13.87
CA LEU A 165 -16.52 -9.12 -13.08
C LEU A 165 -15.93 -10.30 -13.86
N ARG A 166 -15.09 -10.03 -14.89
CA ARG A 166 -14.35 -11.02 -15.66
C ARG A 166 -12.87 -10.98 -15.30
N GLU A 167 -12.23 -12.15 -15.38
CA GLU A 167 -10.82 -12.33 -15.03
C GLU A 167 -9.90 -11.71 -16.09
N ILE A 168 -8.98 -10.85 -15.66
CA ILE A 168 -7.86 -10.35 -16.47
C ILE A 168 -6.72 -11.34 -16.36
N VAL A 169 -6.27 -11.90 -17.48
CA VAL A 169 -5.23 -12.95 -17.51
C VAL A 169 -3.88 -12.44 -17.98
N ALA A 170 -3.85 -11.38 -18.80
CA ALA A 170 -2.60 -10.80 -19.29
C ALA A 170 -2.78 -9.34 -19.71
N VAL A 171 -1.66 -8.59 -19.80
CA VAL A 171 -1.59 -7.25 -20.38
C VAL A 171 -0.48 -7.23 -21.41
N ASN A 172 -0.78 -6.78 -22.65
CA ASN A 172 0.13 -6.81 -23.80
C ASN A 172 0.80 -8.20 -24.02
N GLY A 173 0.08 -9.28 -23.71
CA GLY A 173 0.57 -10.66 -23.81
C GLY A 173 1.47 -11.10 -22.63
N VAL A 174 1.63 -10.27 -21.60
CA VAL A 174 2.38 -10.60 -20.39
C VAL A 174 1.42 -11.03 -19.29
N ASP A 175 1.63 -12.22 -18.76
CA ASP A 175 0.79 -12.86 -17.75
C ASP A 175 0.68 -12.04 -16.44
N ILE A 176 -0.52 -11.96 -15.87
CA ILE A 176 -0.80 -11.22 -14.63
C ILE A 176 0.03 -11.73 -13.45
N ALA A 177 0.27 -13.03 -13.35
CA ALA A 177 1.09 -13.57 -12.27
C ALA A 177 2.56 -13.10 -12.37
N TYR A 178 3.08 -12.87 -13.59
CA TYR A 178 4.39 -12.23 -13.75
C TYR A 178 4.37 -10.78 -13.30
N LEU A 179 3.35 -10.01 -13.69
CA LEU A 179 3.20 -8.60 -13.31
C LEU A 179 3.05 -8.45 -11.79
N LEU A 180 2.30 -9.34 -11.14
CA LEU A 180 2.18 -9.36 -9.68
C LEU A 180 3.54 -9.60 -9.01
N ARG A 181 4.32 -10.58 -9.48
CA ARG A 181 5.69 -10.81 -8.94
C ARG A 181 6.59 -9.59 -9.13
N LYS A 182 6.43 -8.84 -10.23
CA LYS A 182 7.14 -7.58 -10.43
C LYS A 182 6.67 -6.50 -9.44
N ALA A 183 5.37 -6.39 -9.22
CA ALA A 183 4.81 -5.50 -8.20
C ALA A 183 5.31 -5.86 -6.79
N GLU A 184 5.37 -7.14 -6.43
CA GLU A 184 5.92 -7.62 -5.16
C GLU A 184 7.37 -7.17 -4.93
N SER A 185 8.15 -6.98 -5.98
CA SER A 185 9.54 -6.52 -5.86
C SER A 185 9.68 -5.04 -5.50
N VAL A 186 8.68 -4.23 -5.79
CA VAL A 186 8.64 -2.76 -5.49
C VAL A 186 7.66 -2.43 -4.37
N LEU A 187 6.71 -3.32 -4.13
CA LEU A 187 5.84 -3.29 -2.97
C LEU A 187 6.54 -3.95 -1.80
N LEU A 188 6.44 -3.34 -0.67
CA LEU A 188 7.10 -3.81 0.52
C LEU A 188 6.71 -5.24 0.88
N PRO A 189 7.65 -6.05 1.34
CA PRO A 189 7.40 -7.43 1.69
C PRO A 189 6.68 -7.54 3.03
N ALA A 190 5.45 -7.01 3.13
CA ALA A 190 4.62 -7.35 4.25
C ALA A 190 4.26 -8.84 4.13
N ASN A 191 3.52 -9.15 3.09
CA ASN A 191 3.21 -10.53 2.66
C ASN A 191 2.50 -10.48 1.29
N SER A 192 2.26 -11.63 0.68
CA SER A 192 1.60 -11.73 -0.63
C SER A 192 0.14 -11.22 -0.62
N TRP A 193 -0.54 -11.26 0.52
CA TRP A 193 -1.92 -10.75 0.67
C TRP A 193 -1.95 -9.24 0.50
N TYR A 194 -1.05 -8.54 1.21
CA TYR A 194 -0.90 -7.09 1.07
C TYR A 194 -0.49 -6.69 -0.34
N SER A 195 0.44 -7.42 -0.95
CA SER A 195 0.93 -7.11 -2.29
C SER A 195 -0.16 -7.17 -3.34
N LYS A 196 -1.07 -8.16 -3.28
CA LYS A 196 -2.22 -8.26 -4.18
C LYS A 196 -3.14 -7.06 -4.05
N GLU A 197 -3.54 -6.73 -2.82
CA GLU A 197 -4.42 -5.60 -2.56
C GLU A 197 -3.77 -4.27 -2.97
N HIS A 198 -2.50 -4.07 -2.60
CA HIS A 198 -1.79 -2.84 -2.94
C HIS A 198 -1.56 -2.70 -4.45
N PHE A 199 -1.33 -3.80 -5.16
CA PHE A 199 -1.28 -3.80 -6.63
C PHE A 199 -2.57 -3.23 -7.22
N THR A 200 -3.75 -3.66 -6.75
CA THR A 200 -5.03 -3.20 -7.28
C THR A 200 -5.28 -1.72 -7.02
N TYR A 201 -4.85 -1.21 -5.87
CA TYR A 201 -5.10 0.19 -5.50
C TYR A 201 -4.07 1.18 -6.08
N VAL A 202 -2.88 0.72 -6.48
CA VAL A 202 -1.79 1.60 -6.90
C VAL A 202 -1.26 1.21 -8.27
N PHE A 203 -0.39 0.21 -8.32
CA PHE A 203 0.38 -0.06 -9.54
C PHE A 203 -0.42 -0.68 -10.68
N GLY A 204 -1.47 -1.44 -10.36
CA GLY A 204 -2.34 -2.03 -11.37
C GLY A 204 -3.12 -1.02 -12.22
N LEU A 205 -3.21 0.23 -11.74
CA LEU A 205 -3.86 1.32 -12.45
C LEU A 205 -2.88 2.20 -13.26
N MET A 206 -1.56 2.09 -13.01
CA MET A 206 -0.54 2.98 -13.59
C MET A 206 0.13 2.35 -14.80
N ALA A 207 0.00 2.95 -15.98
CA ALA A 207 0.63 2.45 -17.21
C ALA A 207 2.16 2.38 -17.09
N GLY A 208 2.79 3.33 -16.42
CA GLY A 208 4.24 3.35 -16.19
C GLY A 208 4.77 2.12 -15.45
N PHE A 209 3.96 1.51 -14.56
CA PHE A 209 4.31 0.24 -13.95
C PHE A 209 4.44 -0.89 -14.98
N TYR A 210 3.50 -0.99 -15.93
CA TYR A 210 3.53 -2.02 -16.96
C TYR A 210 4.71 -1.82 -17.92
N ASP A 211 5.04 -0.57 -18.27
CA ASP A 211 6.20 -0.24 -19.10
C ASP A 211 7.49 -0.72 -18.42
N TRP A 212 7.71 -0.35 -17.16
CA TRP A 212 8.86 -0.83 -16.39
C TRP A 212 8.88 -2.35 -16.23
N ALA A 213 7.75 -2.95 -15.83
CA ALA A 213 7.69 -4.38 -15.54
C ALA A 213 7.97 -5.26 -16.75
N THR A 214 7.64 -4.77 -17.95
CA THR A 214 7.78 -5.51 -19.21
C THR A 214 9.00 -5.06 -20.05
N GLY A 215 9.56 -3.88 -19.76
CA GLY A 215 10.60 -3.24 -20.57
C GLY A 215 10.09 -2.79 -21.93
N PHE A 216 8.79 -2.54 -22.09
CA PHE A 216 8.21 -2.00 -23.31
C PHE A 216 8.22 -0.46 -23.27
N ASP A 217 8.31 0.14 -24.46
CA ASP A 217 8.14 1.59 -24.60
C ASP A 217 6.73 2.01 -24.17
N ALA A 218 6.62 3.21 -23.62
CA ALA A 218 5.37 3.85 -23.23
C ALA A 218 4.36 3.93 -24.39
N ARG A 219 3.09 3.64 -24.10
CA ARG A 219 1.99 3.57 -25.09
C ARG A 219 0.79 4.38 -24.63
N GLU A 220 0.00 4.86 -25.58
CA GLU A 220 -1.29 5.51 -25.31
C GLU A 220 -2.42 4.49 -25.10
N THR A 221 -2.20 3.23 -25.51
CA THR A 221 -3.22 2.16 -25.43
C THR A 221 -2.54 0.83 -25.08
N TYR A 222 -3.16 0.07 -24.22
CA TYR A 222 -2.71 -1.25 -23.78
C TYR A 222 -3.75 -2.32 -24.10
N THR A 223 -3.30 -3.50 -24.51
CA THR A 223 -4.17 -4.64 -24.79
C THR A 223 -4.33 -5.47 -23.51
N PHE A 224 -5.52 -5.49 -22.94
CA PHE A 224 -5.88 -6.38 -21.84
C PHE A 224 -6.50 -7.68 -22.38
N GLN A 225 -5.99 -8.83 -21.96
CA GLN A 225 -6.56 -10.12 -22.24
C GLN A 225 -7.48 -10.52 -21.08
N ILE A 226 -8.77 -10.62 -21.37
CA ILE A 226 -9.83 -10.85 -20.37
C ILE A 226 -10.64 -12.07 -20.78
N LEU A 227 -11.05 -12.90 -19.81
CA LEU A 227 -11.92 -14.03 -20.07
C LEU A 227 -13.36 -13.58 -20.34
N ASN A 228 -13.95 -14.03 -21.43
CA ASN A 228 -15.37 -13.81 -21.72
C ASN A 228 -16.27 -14.78 -20.93
N GLU A 229 -17.57 -14.75 -21.21
CA GLU A 229 -18.56 -15.63 -20.55
C GLU A 229 -18.32 -17.12 -20.82
N ASN A 230 -17.70 -17.46 -21.95
CA ASN A 230 -17.39 -18.84 -22.34
C ASN A 230 -16.02 -19.30 -21.83
N GLN A 231 -15.33 -18.51 -20.99
CA GLN A 231 -13.95 -18.73 -20.51
C GLN A 231 -12.93 -18.72 -21.66
N GLU A 232 -13.20 -17.99 -22.74
CA GLU A 232 -12.27 -17.76 -23.83
C GLU A 232 -11.57 -16.42 -23.65
N VAL A 233 -10.30 -16.32 -24.04
CA VAL A 233 -9.53 -15.08 -23.93
C VAL A 233 -9.93 -14.13 -25.06
N GLU A 234 -10.37 -12.95 -24.70
CA GLU A 234 -10.60 -11.82 -25.61
C GLU A 234 -9.61 -10.69 -25.32
N SER A 235 -9.30 -9.91 -26.35
CA SER A 235 -8.40 -8.76 -26.24
C SER A 235 -9.20 -7.48 -26.31
N VAL A 236 -8.99 -6.60 -25.34
CA VAL A 236 -9.62 -5.28 -25.24
C VAL A 236 -8.53 -4.23 -25.22
N GLU A 237 -8.65 -3.24 -26.10
CA GLU A 237 -7.77 -2.09 -26.12
C GLU A 237 -8.25 -1.05 -25.10
N VAL A 238 -7.39 -0.71 -24.15
CA VAL A 238 -7.71 0.25 -23.07
C VAL A 238 -6.75 1.43 -23.19
N PRO A 239 -7.27 2.66 -23.38
CA PRO A 239 -6.45 3.85 -23.42
C PRO A 239 -5.97 4.22 -22.01
N VAL A 240 -4.88 4.98 -21.95
CA VAL A 240 -4.49 5.69 -20.73
C VAL A 240 -5.11 7.08 -20.71
N ILE A 241 -5.43 7.55 -19.51
CA ILE A 241 -6.04 8.86 -19.26
C ILE A 241 -5.20 9.64 -18.23
N SER A 242 -5.44 10.94 -18.13
CA SER A 242 -4.81 11.79 -17.13
C SER A 242 -5.44 11.59 -15.74
N GLU A 243 -4.70 11.99 -14.70
CA GLU A 243 -5.23 12.04 -13.33
C GLU A 243 -6.46 12.96 -13.22
N GLU A 244 -6.46 14.10 -13.94
CA GLU A 244 -7.59 15.03 -13.96
C GLU A 244 -8.86 14.34 -14.49
N GLU A 245 -8.77 13.67 -15.62
CA GLU A 245 -9.88 12.92 -16.21
C GLU A 245 -10.37 11.79 -15.28
N TYR A 246 -9.43 11.03 -14.70
CA TYR A 246 -9.77 9.97 -13.75
C TYR A 246 -10.53 10.47 -12.52
N ARG A 247 -10.21 11.66 -12.03
CA ARG A 247 -10.84 12.25 -10.85
C ARG A 247 -12.19 12.92 -11.14
N GLU A 248 -12.34 13.47 -12.34
CA GLU A 248 -13.53 14.24 -12.71
C GLU A 248 -14.63 13.39 -13.31
N THR A 249 -14.29 12.22 -13.85
CA THR A 249 -15.25 11.31 -14.48
C THR A 249 -15.94 10.44 -13.41
N GLU A 250 -17.24 10.23 -13.55
CA GLU A 250 -18.03 9.39 -12.64
C GLU A 250 -17.80 7.91 -12.97
N TRP A 251 -18.00 7.07 -11.95
CA TRP A 251 -17.92 5.60 -12.05
C TRP A 251 -19.27 5.02 -12.45
N VAL A 252 -19.28 4.01 -13.32
CA VAL A 252 -20.51 3.28 -13.72
C VAL A 252 -21.14 2.57 -12.53
N TYR A 253 -20.32 1.92 -11.71
CA TYR A 253 -20.69 1.21 -10.49
C TYR A 253 -21.79 0.17 -10.72
N PRO A 254 -21.44 -1.08 -11.10
CA PRO A 254 -22.38 -2.15 -11.41
C PRO A 254 -23.41 -2.40 -10.30
N GLU A 255 -24.63 -2.79 -10.66
CA GLU A 255 -25.73 -3.05 -9.70
C GLU A 255 -25.36 -4.12 -8.68
N GLU A 256 -24.59 -5.14 -9.09
CA GLU A 256 -24.12 -6.22 -8.25
C GLU A 256 -23.28 -5.71 -7.08
N LEU A 257 -22.46 -4.66 -7.31
CA LEU A 257 -21.62 -4.05 -6.27
C LEU A 257 -22.38 -3.10 -5.36
N LYS A 258 -23.57 -2.61 -5.74
CA LYS A 258 -24.36 -1.68 -4.93
C LYS A 258 -24.94 -2.32 -3.67
N THR A 259 -25.16 -3.61 -3.71
CA THR A 259 -25.72 -4.39 -2.60
C THR A 259 -24.66 -4.94 -1.65
N ILE A 260 -23.40 -4.96 -2.08
CA ILE A 260 -22.28 -5.44 -1.27
C ILE A 260 -21.87 -4.36 -0.27
N PRO A 261 -21.64 -4.76 0.99
CA PRO A 261 -21.21 -3.82 2.02
C PRO A 261 -19.87 -3.17 1.73
N VAL A 262 -19.58 -2.18 2.46
CA VAL A 262 -18.62 -1.09 2.45
C VAL A 262 -17.17 -1.42 2.04
N MET A 263 -16.73 -2.69 1.99
CA MET A 263 -15.37 -3.06 1.56
C MET A 263 -14.95 -2.48 0.21
N PHE A 264 -15.93 -2.20 -0.67
CA PHE A 264 -15.69 -1.54 -1.95
C PHE A 264 -15.91 -0.02 -1.92
N ARG A 265 -16.37 0.55 -0.81
CA ARG A 265 -16.71 1.98 -0.69
C ARG A 265 -15.70 2.79 0.10
N GLY A 266 -14.84 2.17 0.90
CA GLY A 266 -13.83 2.83 1.73
C GLY A 266 -14.37 3.71 2.87
N ASP A 267 -15.70 3.75 3.08
CA ASP A 267 -16.35 4.59 4.08
C ASP A 267 -16.62 3.83 5.39
N SER A 268 -16.52 4.52 6.53
CA SER A 268 -16.99 3.97 7.80
C SER A 268 -18.51 4.12 7.90
N ALA A 269 -19.21 3.04 8.23
CA ALA A 269 -20.66 3.00 8.29
C ALA A 269 -21.19 1.98 9.30
N VAL A 270 -22.44 2.17 9.72
CA VAL A 270 -23.15 1.21 10.59
C VAL A 270 -24.52 0.95 10.01
N TYR A 271 -24.88 -0.31 9.86
CA TYR A 271 -26.22 -0.73 9.46
C TYR A 271 -26.60 -2.08 10.05
N GLU A 272 -27.89 -2.44 9.95
CA GLU A 272 -28.47 -3.69 10.40
C GLU A 272 -28.72 -4.62 9.21
N ASP A 273 -28.36 -5.89 9.35
CA ASP A 273 -28.85 -6.95 8.48
C ASP A 273 -29.86 -7.84 9.21
N ARG A 274 -31.14 -7.63 8.92
CA ARG A 274 -32.24 -8.38 9.56
C ARG A 274 -32.31 -9.82 9.10
N SER A 275 -31.85 -10.13 7.91
CA SER A 275 -31.91 -11.49 7.36
C SER A 275 -31.07 -12.46 8.18
N GLY A 276 -29.95 -11.99 8.73
CA GLY A 276 -29.04 -12.78 9.57
C GLY A 276 -28.98 -12.39 11.04
N GLY A 277 -29.81 -11.41 11.49
CA GLY A 277 -29.82 -10.93 12.88
C GLY A 277 -28.45 -10.33 13.30
N CYS A 278 -27.87 -9.48 12.47
CA CYS A 278 -26.53 -8.93 12.64
C CYS A 278 -26.56 -7.40 12.61
N VAL A 279 -25.80 -6.76 13.52
CA VAL A 279 -25.38 -5.37 13.37
C VAL A 279 -24.02 -5.37 12.68
N TYR A 280 -23.90 -4.59 11.62
CA TYR A 280 -22.66 -4.48 10.84
C TYR A 280 -22.04 -3.10 11.06
N LEU A 281 -20.75 -3.09 11.44
CA LEU A 281 -19.94 -1.89 11.65
C LEU A 281 -18.72 -1.94 10.74
N ALA A 282 -18.71 -1.14 9.69
CA ALA A 282 -17.53 -1.00 8.83
C ALA A 282 -16.64 0.15 9.31
N LEU A 283 -15.36 -0.10 9.36
CA LEU A 283 -14.30 0.86 9.66
C LEU A 283 -13.35 0.93 8.45
N GLY A 284 -13.62 1.85 7.52
CA GLY A 284 -12.89 1.96 6.24
C GLY A 284 -11.47 2.51 6.39
N SER A 285 -11.20 3.30 7.45
CA SER A 285 -9.85 3.83 7.73
C SER A 285 -9.73 4.31 9.17
N MET A 286 -8.48 4.51 9.62
CA MET A 286 -8.14 5.09 10.92
C MET A 286 -7.61 6.53 10.76
N LEU A 287 -8.10 7.29 9.77
CA LEU A 287 -7.59 8.63 9.47
C LEU A 287 -8.24 9.77 10.28
N SER A 288 -9.34 9.52 10.98
CA SER A 288 -9.93 10.53 11.86
C SER A 288 -9.11 10.67 13.15
N ILE A 289 -8.73 11.92 13.46
CA ILE A 289 -8.13 12.31 14.75
C ILE A 289 -9.18 12.89 15.71
N GLN A 290 -10.45 12.75 15.39
CA GLN A 290 -11.55 13.21 16.21
C GLN A 290 -12.18 12.04 16.96
N GLU A 291 -12.10 12.05 18.28
CA GLU A 291 -12.71 11.05 19.15
C GLU A 291 -14.21 10.86 18.88
N GLU A 292 -14.88 11.94 18.54
CA GLU A 292 -16.31 12.00 18.25
C GLU A 292 -16.70 11.03 17.13
N THR A 293 -15.89 10.90 16.08
CA THR A 293 -16.14 10.00 14.96
C THR A 293 -16.38 8.56 15.43
N TYR A 294 -15.49 8.05 16.29
CA TYR A 294 -15.56 6.67 16.78
C TYR A 294 -16.65 6.49 17.84
N ARG A 295 -16.86 7.51 18.67
CA ARG A 295 -17.94 7.52 19.64
C ARG A 295 -19.29 7.41 18.94
N GLU A 296 -19.55 8.23 17.91
CA GLU A 296 -20.81 8.25 17.16
C GLU A 296 -21.08 6.93 16.43
N LEU A 297 -20.04 6.30 15.86
CA LEU A 297 -20.15 4.99 15.21
C LEU A 297 -20.60 3.92 16.23
N PHE A 298 -19.97 3.89 17.42
CA PHE A 298 -20.32 2.92 18.46
C PHE A 298 -21.68 3.21 19.08
N GLU A 299 -22.06 4.48 19.29
CA GLU A 299 -23.41 4.86 19.73
C GLU A 299 -24.48 4.39 18.73
N LYS A 300 -24.20 4.56 17.42
CA LYS A 300 -25.12 4.10 16.38
C LYS A 300 -25.27 2.58 16.37
N ALA A 301 -24.17 1.84 16.50
CA ALA A 301 -24.20 0.38 16.61
C ALA A 301 -24.98 -0.08 17.86
N ALA A 302 -24.71 0.56 19.00
CA ALA A 302 -25.41 0.27 20.26
C ALA A 302 -26.91 0.56 20.15
N LYS A 303 -27.26 1.67 19.52
CA LYS A 303 -28.68 2.02 19.30
C LYS A 303 -29.39 0.99 18.42
N LEU A 304 -28.79 0.58 17.31
CA LEU A 304 -29.35 -0.47 16.44
C LEU A 304 -29.58 -1.79 17.20
N ALA A 305 -28.57 -2.22 17.98
CA ALA A 305 -28.72 -3.44 18.79
C ALA A 305 -29.85 -3.35 19.84
N GLN A 306 -30.06 -2.18 20.42
CA GLN A 306 -31.19 -1.95 21.39
C GLN A 306 -32.55 -1.90 20.70
N GLU A 307 -32.62 -1.30 19.51
CA GLU A 307 -33.85 -1.22 18.72
C GLU A 307 -34.24 -2.58 18.10
N HIS A 308 -33.27 -3.44 17.88
CA HIS A 308 -33.41 -4.76 17.24
C HIS A 308 -32.81 -5.87 18.11
N PRO A 309 -33.44 -6.25 19.22
CA PRO A 309 -32.86 -7.23 20.15
C PRO A 309 -32.80 -8.67 19.63
N ASP A 310 -33.32 -8.92 18.43
CA ASP A 310 -33.12 -10.13 17.65
C ASP A 310 -31.78 -10.15 16.92
N CYS A 311 -31.10 -9.02 16.77
CA CYS A 311 -29.72 -8.95 16.28
C CYS A 311 -28.74 -9.39 17.39
N ARG A 312 -28.35 -10.65 17.32
CA ARG A 312 -27.47 -11.30 18.33
C ARG A 312 -25.99 -11.33 17.91
N LYS A 313 -25.68 -10.84 16.72
CA LYS A 313 -24.31 -10.81 16.15
C LYS A 313 -23.87 -9.38 15.90
N LEU A 314 -22.58 -9.13 16.07
CA LEU A 314 -21.92 -7.91 15.61
C LEU A 314 -20.81 -8.32 14.63
N ALA A 315 -20.83 -7.80 13.41
CA ALA A 315 -19.74 -7.90 12.47
C ALA A 315 -19.01 -6.56 12.38
N ILE A 316 -17.73 -6.54 12.72
CA ILE A 316 -16.85 -5.37 12.58
C ILE A 316 -15.96 -5.61 11.36
N ASP A 317 -16.12 -4.80 10.32
CA ASP A 317 -15.39 -4.97 9.07
C ASP A 317 -14.17 -4.06 8.99
N LEU A 318 -12.99 -4.67 8.93
CA LEU A 318 -11.69 -4.02 8.74
C LEU A 318 -11.10 -4.31 7.35
N ARG A 319 -11.84 -4.99 6.48
CA ARG A 319 -11.39 -5.23 5.11
C ARG A 319 -11.23 -3.89 4.36
N GLY A 320 -10.18 -3.77 3.56
CA GLY A 320 -9.88 -2.53 2.86
C GLY A 320 -9.39 -1.38 3.77
N ASN A 321 -9.08 -1.63 5.04
CA ASN A 321 -8.58 -0.63 5.97
C ASN A 321 -7.05 -0.67 6.09
N PRO A 322 -6.31 0.28 5.50
CA PRO A 322 -4.84 0.29 5.54
C PRO A 322 -4.27 0.81 6.87
N GLY A 323 -5.12 1.10 7.84
CA GLY A 323 -4.72 1.73 9.10
C GLY A 323 -4.87 3.25 9.10
N GLY A 324 -3.89 3.94 9.66
CA GLY A 324 -3.87 5.38 9.87
C GLY A 324 -3.26 5.74 11.21
N TYR A 325 -3.96 6.55 12.01
CA TYR A 325 -3.45 7.02 13.30
C TYR A 325 -3.75 6.02 14.43
N SER A 326 -2.74 5.58 15.19
CA SER A 326 -2.91 4.78 16.41
C SER A 326 -3.75 5.52 17.49
N LEU A 327 -3.85 6.85 17.39
CA LEU A 327 -4.76 7.64 18.23
C LEU A 327 -6.24 7.21 18.04
N ALA A 328 -6.62 6.80 16.84
CA ALA A 328 -7.96 6.25 16.56
C ALA A 328 -8.25 5.00 17.40
N VAL A 329 -7.27 4.10 17.53
CA VAL A 329 -7.39 2.89 18.36
C VAL A 329 -7.56 3.27 19.83
N THR A 330 -6.85 4.30 20.31
CA THR A 330 -7.01 4.85 21.67
C THR A 330 -8.43 5.37 21.90
N TYR A 331 -9.00 6.07 20.94
CA TYR A 331 -10.37 6.56 21.01
C TYR A 331 -11.39 5.42 21.00
N MET A 332 -11.19 4.43 20.13
CA MET A 332 -12.07 3.25 20.11
C MET A 332 -12.01 2.49 21.44
N ARG A 333 -10.82 2.27 22.02
CA ARG A 333 -10.67 1.64 23.34
C ARG A 333 -11.47 2.36 24.43
N LYS A 334 -11.47 3.68 24.40
CA LYS A 334 -12.22 4.51 25.37
C LYS A 334 -13.73 4.30 25.30
N HIS A 335 -14.28 4.08 24.12
CA HIS A 335 -15.73 3.93 23.89
C HIS A 335 -16.18 2.47 23.74
N LEU A 336 -15.29 1.50 23.81
CA LEU A 336 -15.56 0.09 23.57
C LEU A 336 -16.59 -0.51 24.56
N HIS A 337 -16.71 0.07 25.77
CA HIS A 337 -17.72 -0.31 26.74
C HIS A 337 -19.14 -0.28 26.18
N MET A 338 -19.45 0.62 25.23
CA MET A 338 -20.75 0.71 24.57
C MET A 338 -21.14 -0.58 23.83
N LEU A 339 -20.14 -1.30 23.29
CA LEU A 339 -20.35 -2.58 22.61
C LEU A 339 -20.33 -3.78 23.57
N LYS A 340 -19.52 -3.70 24.64
CA LYS A 340 -19.39 -4.77 25.64
C LYS A 340 -20.69 -5.01 26.44
N GLU A 341 -21.48 -3.98 26.63
CA GLU A 341 -22.72 -4.03 27.41
C GLU A 341 -23.93 -4.53 26.60
N LEU A 342 -23.74 -4.79 25.30
CA LEU A 342 -24.82 -5.23 24.40
C LEU A 342 -24.97 -6.76 24.42
N PRO A 343 -26.19 -7.26 24.16
CA PRO A 343 -26.49 -8.68 24.24
C PRO A 343 -26.05 -9.47 23.00
N PHE A 344 -24.91 -9.15 22.42
CA PHE A 344 -24.36 -9.94 21.33
C PHE A 344 -23.91 -11.31 21.84
N GLU A 345 -24.31 -12.36 21.15
CA GLU A 345 -23.87 -13.72 21.44
C GLU A 345 -22.51 -14.02 20.84
N GLN A 346 -22.23 -13.36 19.70
CA GLN A 346 -20.93 -13.48 19.03
C GLN A 346 -20.56 -12.17 18.33
N ILE A 347 -19.29 -11.83 18.41
CA ILE A 347 -18.68 -10.70 17.69
C ILE A 347 -17.67 -11.26 16.69
N TYR A 348 -17.75 -10.79 15.47
CA TYR A 348 -16.84 -11.15 14.37
C TYR A 348 -16.07 -9.94 13.91
N VAL A 349 -14.81 -10.13 13.53
CA VAL A 349 -14.00 -9.11 12.85
C VAL A 349 -13.59 -9.63 11.48
N LEU A 350 -13.99 -8.91 10.44
CA LEU A 350 -13.70 -9.29 9.05
C LEU A 350 -12.38 -8.66 8.60
N THR A 351 -11.49 -9.46 8.02
CA THR A 351 -10.15 -9.04 7.59
C THR A 351 -9.84 -9.45 6.16
N ASN A 352 -8.94 -8.72 5.51
CA ASN A 352 -8.30 -9.09 4.24
C ASN A 352 -6.85 -8.59 4.18
N GLY A 353 -6.17 -8.83 3.08
CA GLY A 353 -4.78 -8.45 2.86
C GLY A 353 -4.50 -6.95 2.94
N TYR A 354 -5.51 -6.08 2.89
CA TYR A 354 -5.33 -4.63 3.08
C TYR A 354 -5.50 -4.18 4.53
N THR A 355 -5.93 -5.06 5.44
CA THR A 355 -5.99 -4.77 6.88
C THR A 355 -4.57 -4.66 7.43
N ALA A 356 -4.09 -3.44 7.70
CA ALA A 356 -2.69 -3.17 8.05
C ALA A 356 -2.53 -2.03 9.07
N SER A 357 -1.34 -1.87 9.64
CA SER A 357 -0.96 -0.76 10.54
C SER A 357 -1.95 -0.60 11.71
N ALA A 358 -2.49 0.61 11.96
CA ALA A 358 -3.46 0.85 13.03
C ALA A 358 -4.71 -0.04 12.96
N ALA A 359 -5.06 -0.61 11.78
CA ALA A 359 -6.16 -1.57 11.68
C ALA A 359 -5.80 -2.92 12.32
N THR A 360 -4.53 -3.37 12.29
CA THR A 360 -4.10 -4.56 13.03
C THR A 360 -4.05 -4.34 14.53
N GLU A 361 -3.70 -3.12 15.00
CA GLU A 361 -3.83 -2.74 16.41
C GLU A 361 -5.30 -2.80 16.85
N CYS A 362 -6.21 -2.31 15.98
CA CYS A 362 -7.65 -2.34 16.22
C CYS A 362 -8.21 -3.78 16.26
N LEU A 363 -7.77 -4.65 15.34
CA LEU A 363 -8.10 -6.07 15.35
C LEU A 363 -7.69 -6.72 16.69
N THR A 364 -6.46 -6.46 17.15
CA THR A 364 -5.98 -6.97 18.44
C THR A 364 -6.85 -6.47 19.59
N LEU A 365 -7.18 -5.17 19.62
CA LEU A 365 -8.09 -4.59 20.60
C LEU A 365 -9.42 -5.33 20.64
N PHE A 366 -10.05 -5.62 19.51
CA PHE A 366 -11.34 -6.31 19.49
C PHE A 366 -11.25 -7.78 19.90
N LYS A 367 -10.15 -8.47 19.53
CA LYS A 367 -9.92 -9.84 19.99
C LYS A 367 -9.75 -9.92 21.51
N GLU A 368 -8.97 -9.02 22.09
CA GLU A 368 -8.68 -9.01 23.53
C GLU A 368 -9.85 -8.55 24.38
N GLU A 369 -10.54 -7.50 23.94
CA GLU A 369 -11.53 -6.81 24.74
C GLU A 369 -12.98 -7.25 24.48
N LEU A 370 -13.26 -7.85 23.32
CA LEU A 370 -14.60 -8.29 22.92
C LEU A 370 -14.69 -9.81 22.67
N ASP A 371 -13.61 -10.57 22.87
CA ASP A 371 -13.53 -12.00 22.53
C ASP A 371 -13.99 -12.29 21.09
N ALA A 372 -13.58 -11.41 20.15
CA ALA A 372 -14.03 -11.45 18.79
C ALA A 372 -13.36 -12.57 17.96
N VAL A 373 -14.14 -13.21 17.11
CA VAL A 373 -13.67 -14.21 16.13
C VAL A 373 -13.29 -13.51 14.82
N THR A 374 -12.07 -13.72 14.37
CA THR A 374 -11.58 -13.16 13.09
C THR A 374 -11.97 -14.04 11.93
N VAL A 375 -12.58 -13.45 10.90
CA VAL A 375 -13.09 -14.15 9.72
C VAL A 375 -12.60 -13.47 8.45
N GLY A 376 -12.20 -14.24 7.46
CA GLY A 376 -11.80 -13.71 6.14
C GLY A 376 -10.43 -14.19 5.71
N GLU A 377 -9.61 -13.28 5.24
CA GLU A 377 -8.24 -13.53 4.77
C GLU A 377 -7.21 -13.04 5.80
N PRO A 378 -5.97 -13.54 5.73
CA PRO A 378 -4.86 -13.01 6.51
C PRO A 378 -4.70 -11.50 6.34
N THR A 379 -4.30 -10.82 7.42
CA THR A 379 -4.03 -9.38 7.37
C THR A 379 -2.77 -9.06 6.54
N GLY A 380 -2.67 -7.85 6.05
CA GLY A 380 -1.49 -7.38 5.30
C GLY A 380 -0.26 -7.16 6.18
N GLN A 381 -0.41 -7.13 7.48
CA GLN A 381 0.68 -6.85 8.41
C GLN A 381 0.43 -7.51 9.77
N PHE A 382 1.51 -7.83 10.48
CA PHE A 382 1.48 -8.29 11.86
C PHE A 382 1.32 -7.12 12.84
N THR A 383 1.11 -7.42 14.14
CA THR A 383 0.93 -6.42 15.20
C THR A 383 2.21 -5.71 15.63
N SER A 384 3.39 -6.23 15.28
CA SER A 384 4.67 -5.58 15.57
C SER A 384 5.33 -5.14 14.27
N PHE A 385 5.63 -3.85 14.15
CA PHE A 385 6.11 -3.27 12.90
C PHE A 385 6.89 -1.97 13.11
N PHE A 386 7.68 -1.61 12.12
CA PHE A 386 8.27 -0.28 12.03
C PHE A 386 7.17 0.76 11.80
N MET A 387 7.32 1.93 12.41
CA MET A 387 6.33 3.01 12.34
C MET A 387 7.00 4.39 12.43
N PHE A 388 6.20 5.42 12.50
CA PHE A 388 6.66 6.79 12.77
C PHE A 388 6.56 7.09 14.26
N THR A 389 7.60 7.69 14.86
CA THR A 389 7.60 8.10 16.28
C THR A 389 6.55 9.14 16.61
N THR A 390 6.13 9.92 15.61
CA THR A 390 4.99 10.82 15.71
C THR A 390 3.93 10.37 14.72
N SER A 391 2.81 9.85 15.21
CA SER A 391 1.69 9.36 14.39
C SER A 391 1.05 10.43 13.49
N MET A 392 1.47 11.69 13.60
CA MET A 392 0.90 12.82 12.89
C MET A 392 1.69 13.25 11.64
N SER A 393 2.94 12.83 11.51
CA SER A 393 3.78 13.23 10.36
C SER A 393 4.86 12.18 10.12
N PRO A 394 4.78 11.43 9.05
CA PRO A 394 5.88 10.61 8.56
C PRO A 394 7.15 11.45 8.40
N VAL A 395 8.30 10.90 8.76
CA VAL A 395 9.57 11.53 8.43
C VAL A 395 9.86 11.28 6.96
N THR A 396 9.92 12.36 6.20
CA THR A 396 10.27 12.33 4.79
C THR A 396 11.50 13.19 4.52
N PHE A 397 12.23 12.81 3.49
CA PHE A 397 13.22 13.69 2.87
C PHE A 397 13.04 13.63 1.35
N THR A 398 13.45 14.71 0.68
CA THR A 398 13.29 14.85 -0.77
C THR A 398 14.65 14.83 -1.43
N LEU A 399 14.79 14.05 -2.50
CA LEU A 399 16.00 13.98 -3.30
C LEU A 399 16.22 15.33 -4.00
N PRO A 400 17.46 15.85 -4.03
CA PRO A 400 17.71 17.25 -4.42
C PRO A 400 17.39 17.57 -5.88
N HIS A 401 17.52 16.63 -6.80
CA HIS A 401 17.34 16.87 -8.24
C HIS A 401 16.02 16.31 -8.78
N SER A 402 15.74 15.03 -8.59
CA SER A 402 14.50 14.39 -9.04
C SER A 402 13.26 14.83 -8.27
N GLN A 403 13.44 15.44 -7.09
CA GLN A 403 12.36 15.81 -6.16
C GLN A 403 11.54 14.59 -5.67
N LEU A 404 12.02 13.35 -5.86
CA LEU A 404 11.39 12.19 -5.27
C LEU A 404 11.44 12.27 -3.75
N SER A 405 10.32 12.01 -3.11
CA SER A 405 10.22 11.99 -1.65
C SER A 405 10.38 10.57 -1.12
N VAL A 406 11.18 10.40 -0.09
CA VAL A 406 11.41 9.13 0.59
C VAL A 406 10.89 9.25 2.01
N GLN A 407 9.99 8.36 2.38
CA GLN A 407 9.45 8.20 3.71
C GLN A 407 10.24 7.14 4.45
N VAL A 408 10.59 7.37 5.71
CA VAL A 408 11.35 6.43 6.53
C VAL A 408 10.73 6.24 7.90
N SER A 409 10.84 5.02 8.42
CA SER A 409 10.38 4.67 9.76
C SER A 409 11.36 5.12 10.82
N THR A 410 10.85 5.79 11.84
CA THR A 410 11.63 6.36 12.94
C THR A 410 11.33 5.74 14.30
N GLY A 411 10.40 4.78 14.34
CA GLY A 411 9.96 4.10 15.54
C GLY A 411 9.65 2.62 15.29
N TRP A 412 9.38 1.93 16.37
CA TRP A 412 8.93 0.54 16.36
C TRP A 412 7.68 0.41 17.22
N HIS A 413 6.64 -0.20 16.66
CA HIS A 413 5.44 -0.61 17.39
C HIS A 413 5.63 -2.03 17.90
N GLU A 414 5.48 -2.22 19.22
CA GLU A 414 5.53 -3.51 19.87
C GLU A 414 4.11 -4.02 20.06
N GLY A 415 3.74 -5.10 19.38
CA GLY A 415 2.49 -5.79 19.66
C GLY A 415 2.56 -6.55 20.98
N ASP A 416 1.42 -6.84 21.57
CA ASP A 416 1.27 -7.39 22.94
C ASP A 416 1.78 -8.83 23.14
N ASN A 417 2.52 -9.41 22.20
CA ASN A 417 3.09 -10.75 22.36
C ASN A 417 4.45 -10.71 23.10
N PRO A 418 4.52 -11.11 24.38
CA PRO A 418 5.72 -11.02 25.21
C PRO A 418 6.89 -11.93 24.78
N GLU A 419 6.65 -12.94 23.92
CA GLU A 419 7.73 -13.78 23.36
C GLU A 419 8.50 -13.09 22.23
N ASN A 420 8.04 -11.97 21.83
CA ASN A 420 8.48 -11.20 20.69
C ASN A 420 9.43 -10.08 21.13
N THR A 421 10.69 -10.39 21.45
CA THR A 421 11.71 -9.33 21.60
C THR A 421 12.06 -8.73 20.23
N VAL A 422 12.40 -7.44 20.18
CA VAL A 422 12.77 -6.71 18.94
C VAL A 422 13.75 -7.49 18.06
N LEU A 423 14.75 -8.15 18.66
CA LEU A 423 15.76 -8.95 17.96
C LEU A 423 15.19 -10.24 17.33
N ASN A 424 14.30 -10.95 18.02
CA ASN A 424 13.68 -12.16 17.48
C ASN A 424 12.67 -11.84 16.36
N LYS A 425 12.11 -10.64 16.37
CA LYS A 425 11.14 -10.17 15.40
C LYS A 425 11.79 -9.71 14.08
N MET A 426 12.95 -9.09 14.17
CA MET A 426 13.73 -8.68 13.00
C MET A 426 14.09 -9.86 12.09
N HIS A 427 14.31 -11.05 12.66
CA HIS A 427 14.59 -12.26 11.89
C HIS A 427 13.34 -12.92 11.29
N ARG A 428 12.13 -12.61 11.80
CA ARG A 428 10.86 -13.21 11.34
C ARG A 428 10.12 -12.41 10.28
N LEU A 429 10.55 -11.18 9.98
CA LEU A 429 9.90 -10.31 8.99
C LEU A 429 9.88 -10.87 7.54
N TYR A 430 10.65 -11.92 7.27
CA TYR A 430 10.72 -12.60 5.98
C TYR A 430 10.01 -13.94 5.92
N GLU A 431 9.45 -14.42 7.04
CA GLU A 431 8.71 -15.67 7.08
C GLU A 431 7.20 -15.38 6.97
N TRP A 432 6.44 -16.38 6.59
CA TRP A 432 4.97 -16.40 6.45
C TRP A 432 4.20 -15.85 7.67
N GLU A 433 4.90 -15.58 8.75
CA GLU A 433 4.38 -15.15 10.03
C GLU A 433 4.19 -13.63 10.16
N ASN A 434 4.47 -12.83 9.13
CA ASN A 434 4.26 -11.38 9.18
C ASN A 434 2.79 -10.99 8.88
N THR A 435 1.87 -11.75 9.43
CA THR A 435 0.44 -11.57 9.27
C THR A 435 -0.32 -12.07 10.50
N ILE A 436 -1.54 -11.57 10.71
CA ILE A 436 -2.49 -12.18 11.64
C ILE A 436 -3.37 -13.11 10.82
N LEU A 437 -3.33 -14.40 11.15
CA LEU A 437 -4.21 -15.38 10.52
C LEU A 437 -5.63 -15.25 11.07
N PRO A 438 -6.67 -15.36 10.24
CA PRO A 438 -8.04 -15.39 10.73
C PRO A 438 -8.32 -16.70 11.48
N ASP A 439 -9.22 -16.64 12.46
CA ASP A 439 -9.69 -17.86 13.15
C ASP A 439 -10.51 -18.75 12.20
N VAL A 440 -11.17 -18.12 11.22
CA VAL A 440 -11.93 -18.79 10.16
C VAL A 440 -11.57 -18.20 8.80
N TYR A 441 -11.02 -19.04 7.93
CA TYR A 441 -10.71 -18.64 6.56
C TYR A 441 -11.97 -18.64 5.69
N VAL A 442 -12.33 -17.48 5.16
CA VAL A 442 -13.41 -17.30 4.19
C VAL A 442 -12.90 -16.34 3.10
N TYR A 443 -12.80 -16.85 1.89
CA TYR A 443 -12.40 -16.05 0.74
C TYR A 443 -13.63 -15.47 0.03
N GLN A 444 -13.47 -14.26 -0.51
CA GLN A 444 -14.49 -13.68 -1.36
C GLN A 444 -14.59 -14.45 -2.67
N ASP A 445 -15.76 -14.99 -2.98
CA ASP A 445 -16.03 -15.71 -4.23
C ASP A 445 -16.60 -14.75 -5.28
N ILE A 446 -16.06 -14.81 -6.51
CA ILE A 446 -16.54 -13.98 -7.62
C ILE A 446 -17.99 -14.30 -8.01
N GLU A 447 -18.42 -15.55 -7.85
CA GLU A 447 -19.80 -15.94 -8.17
C GLU A 447 -20.80 -15.34 -7.16
N ASP A 448 -20.41 -15.20 -5.88
CA ASP A 448 -21.19 -14.49 -4.89
C ASP A 448 -21.28 -12.99 -5.23
N ILE A 449 -20.14 -12.38 -5.63
CA ILE A 449 -20.11 -10.98 -6.08
C ILE A 449 -21.06 -10.76 -7.26
N ARG A 450 -21.08 -11.64 -8.26
CA ARG A 450 -22.00 -11.59 -9.40
C ARG A 450 -23.48 -11.68 -9.00
N GLN A 451 -23.75 -12.23 -7.83
CA GLN A 451 -25.08 -12.30 -7.23
C GLN A 451 -25.39 -11.16 -6.24
N GLY A 452 -24.48 -10.20 -6.12
CA GLY A 452 -24.58 -9.11 -5.15
C GLY A 452 -24.40 -9.55 -3.70
N LYS A 453 -23.65 -10.63 -3.45
CA LYS A 453 -23.38 -11.19 -2.13
C LYS A 453 -21.93 -11.00 -1.71
N ASP A 454 -21.72 -10.83 -0.42
CA ASP A 454 -20.42 -10.82 0.23
C ASP A 454 -20.20 -12.17 0.92
N SER A 455 -19.36 -13.03 0.36
CA SER A 455 -19.11 -14.39 0.89
C SER A 455 -18.71 -14.40 2.36
N VAL A 456 -17.92 -13.42 2.81
CA VAL A 456 -17.44 -13.34 4.19
C VAL A 456 -18.57 -12.95 5.13
N LEU A 457 -19.36 -11.95 4.74
CA LEU A 457 -20.52 -11.53 5.52
C LEU A 457 -21.62 -12.61 5.51
N GLU A 458 -21.91 -13.23 4.38
CA GLU A 458 -22.86 -14.35 4.27
C GLU A 458 -22.48 -15.50 5.22
N TRP A 459 -21.18 -15.79 5.33
CA TRP A 459 -20.72 -16.79 6.31
C TRP A 459 -21.07 -16.39 7.74
N VAL A 460 -20.85 -15.13 8.12
CA VAL A 460 -21.21 -14.60 9.46
C VAL A 460 -22.72 -14.66 9.70
N LEU A 461 -23.52 -14.28 8.68
CA LEU A 461 -24.98 -14.29 8.78
C LEU A 461 -25.53 -15.71 8.99
N ALA A 462 -24.85 -16.71 8.44
CA ALA A 462 -25.25 -18.11 8.54
C ALA A 462 -24.93 -18.77 9.91
N GLN A 463 -24.09 -18.16 10.77
CA GLN A 463 -23.80 -18.69 12.11
C GLN A 463 -24.97 -18.40 13.06
#